data_898a62f7d564d7e0d26c8d9e352439dd
#
_entry.id   898a62f7d564d7e0d26c8d9e352439dd
#
_cell.length_a   1.000
_cell.length_b   1.000
_cell.length_c   1.000
_cell.angle_alpha   90.00
_cell.angle_beta   90.00
_cell.angle_gamma   90.00
#
_symmetry.space_group_name_H-M   'P 1'
#
loop_
_entity.id
_entity.type
_entity.pdbx_description
1 polymer ?
#
loop_
_entity_poly.entity_id
_entity_poly.type
_entity_poly.pdbx_seq_one_letter_code
_entity_poly.pdbx_strand_id
1 'polypeptide(L)'
;MWIKSATDHIHNIAVQGPNSRKILEKFVWTAPIQPSITELEWFRFNIARIDHETGTPIVISRTGYTGELGYEIWCHPKDASEVWDKVWEAGKEFNITPLGLEALDMVRIEAGLIFYGYEFDDQTDPFEAGIGFTVPLKTKEDDFIGKEELIKRKANPQKN
;
A
#
# COMPACT_ATOMS: atom_id res chain seq x y z
N MET A 1 -2.00 2.07 -25.86
CA MET A 1 -2.15 1.61 -24.48
C MET A 1 -3.64 1.69 -24.11
N TRP A 2 -4.20 0.65 -23.49
CA TRP A 2 -5.59 0.66 -23.03
C TRP A 2 -5.61 0.83 -21.52
N ILE A 3 -6.37 1.84 -21.02
CA ILE A 3 -6.48 2.17 -19.61
C ILE A 3 -7.95 2.14 -19.22
N LYS A 4 -8.28 1.45 -18.12
CA LYS A 4 -9.62 1.38 -17.56
C LYS A 4 -9.58 1.68 -16.06
N SER A 5 -10.49 2.51 -15.58
CA SER A 5 -10.68 2.68 -14.13
C SER A 5 -11.28 1.40 -13.54
N ALA A 6 -10.75 0.97 -12.41
CA ALA A 6 -11.25 -0.15 -11.61
C ALA A 6 -11.75 0.29 -10.23
N THR A 7 -11.93 1.60 -10.01
CA THR A 7 -12.30 2.20 -8.71
C THR A 7 -13.54 1.55 -8.08
N ASP A 8 -14.58 1.31 -8.89
CA ASP A 8 -15.84 0.71 -8.43
C ASP A 8 -15.83 -0.83 -8.41
N HIS A 9 -14.70 -1.43 -8.79
CA HIS A 9 -14.58 -2.89 -8.92
C HIS A 9 -13.63 -3.51 -7.90
N ILE A 10 -12.93 -2.71 -7.12
CA ILE A 10 -11.93 -3.17 -6.17
C ILE A 10 -12.12 -2.45 -4.84
N HIS A 11 -12.20 -3.22 -3.76
CA HIS A 11 -12.20 -2.76 -2.38
C HIS A 11 -10.83 -2.99 -1.75
N ASN A 12 -10.39 -2.10 -0.88
CA ASN A 12 -9.15 -2.23 -0.13
C ASN A 12 -9.44 -2.26 1.37
N ILE A 13 -8.79 -3.19 2.08
CA ILE A 13 -8.79 -3.27 3.54
C ILE A 13 -7.34 -3.30 4.01
N ALA A 14 -6.92 -2.29 4.74
CA ALA A 14 -5.57 -2.21 5.31
C ALA A 14 -5.53 -2.88 6.70
N VAL A 15 -4.56 -3.78 6.90
CA VAL A 15 -4.28 -4.44 8.18
C VAL A 15 -2.85 -4.09 8.58
N GLN A 16 -2.69 -3.19 9.54
CA GLN A 16 -1.43 -2.55 9.85
C GLN A 16 -1.01 -2.81 11.31
N GLY A 17 0.29 -2.75 11.58
CA GLY A 17 0.87 -2.94 12.89
C GLY A 17 1.64 -4.26 13.04
N PRO A 18 2.39 -4.45 14.14
CA PRO A 18 3.34 -5.56 14.31
C PRO A 18 2.69 -6.95 14.32
N ASN A 19 1.40 -7.05 14.63
CA ASN A 19 0.65 -8.30 14.63
C ASN A 19 -0.09 -8.59 13.30
N SER A 20 -0.05 -7.68 12.32
CA SER A 20 -0.77 -7.82 11.05
C SER A 20 -0.48 -9.15 10.35
N ARG A 21 0.78 -9.58 10.30
CA ARG A 21 1.17 -10.85 9.72
C ARG A 21 0.50 -12.05 10.41
N LYS A 22 0.54 -12.10 11.74
CA LYS A 22 -0.05 -13.18 12.53
C LYS A 22 -1.56 -13.29 12.35
N ILE A 23 -2.23 -12.15 12.18
CA ILE A 23 -3.67 -12.08 11.89
C ILE A 23 -3.95 -12.72 10.53
N LEU A 24 -3.21 -12.31 9.51
CA LEU A 24 -3.43 -12.76 8.14
C LEU A 24 -3.06 -14.23 7.91
N GLU A 25 -2.04 -14.74 8.57
CA GLU A 25 -1.64 -16.15 8.52
C GLU A 25 -2.75 -17.11 8.93
N LYS A 26 -3.74 -16.65 9.68
CA LYS A 26 -4.86 -17.49 10.16
C LYS A 26 -5.87 -17.84 9.08
N PHE A 27 -5.99 -17.02 8.05
CA PHE A 27 -7.05 -17.19 7.04
C PHE A 27 -6.64 -16.91 5.61
N VAL A 28 -5.41 -16.44 5.36
CA VAL A 28 -4.94 -16.21 4.00
C VAL A 28 -4.21 -17.45 3.49
N TRP A 29 -4.78 -18.06 2.48
CA TRP A 29 -4.19 -19.16 1.73
C TRP A 29 -3.48 -18.66 0.48
N THR A 30 -2.26 -19.11 0.26
CA THR A 30 -1.47 -18.86 -0.96
C THR A 30 -1.13 -20.19 -1.63
N ALA A 31 -1.12 -20.21 -2.96
CA ALA A 31 -0.71 -21.39 -3.71
C ALA A 31 0.76 -21.78 -3.37
N PRO A 32 1.08 -23.08 -3.27
CA PRO A 32 2.44 -23.54 -2.88
C PRO A 32 3.59 -23.06 -3.76
N ILE A 33 3.29 -22.60 -4.98
CA ILE A 33 4.27 -22.00 -5.90
C ILE A 33 4.51 -20.50 -5.68
N GLN A 34 3.77 -19.88 -4.77
CA GLN A 34 3.86 -18.45 -4.43
C GLN A 34 4.39 -18.30 -3.01
N PRO A 35 5.05 -17.17 -2.70
CA PRO A 35 5.44 -16.87 -1.33
C PRO A 35 4.22 -16.89 -0.39
N SER A 36 4.38 -17.46 0.78
CA SER A 36 3.40 -17.34 1.88
C SER A 36 3.35 -15.90 2.39
N ILE A 37 2.39 -15.60 3.28
CA ILE A 37 2.33 -14.30 3.97
C ILE A 37 3.63 -14.00 4.72
N THR A 38 4.29 -15.02 5.27
CA THR A 38 5.56 -14.89 6.00
C THR A 38 6.71 -14.51 5.09
N GLU A 39 6.71 -15.04 3.88
CA GLU A 39 7.76 -14.85 2.87
C GLU A 39 7.51 -13.66 1.96
N LEU A 40 6.28 -13.09 1.96
CA LEU A 40 5.95 -11.94 1.13
C LEU A 40 6.83 -10.74 1.50
N GLU A 41 7.66 -10.32 0.55
CA GLU A 41 8.58 -9.20 0.73
C GLU A 41 7.88 -7.85 0.63
N TRP A 42 8.52 -6.82 1.14
CA TRP A 42 8.03 -5.45 1.10
C TRP A 42 7.84 -4.96 -0.34
N PHE A 43 6.73 -4.25 -0.60
CA PHE A 43 6.30 -3.80 -1.93
C PHE A 43 6.08 -4.94 -2.94
N ARG A 44 5.78 -6.15 -2.46
CA ARG A 44 5.35 -7.27 -3.27
C ARG A 44 3.88 -7.59 -2.99
N PHE A 45 3.27 -8.29 -3.92
CA PHE A 45 1.89 -8.76 -3.78
C PHE A 45 1.77 -10.21 -4.23
N ASN A 46 0.72 -10.87 -3.76
CA ASN A 46 0.31 -12.20 -4.17
C ASN A 46 -1.17 -12.24 -4.52
N ILE A 47 -1.52 -13.14 -5.42
CA ILE A 47 -2.90 -13.58 -5.59
C ILE A 47 -3.12 -14.69 -4.57
N ALA A 48 -4.09 -14.49 -3.69
CA ALA A 48 -4.38 -15.36 -2.56
C ALA A 48 -5.88 -15.66 -2.47
N ARG A 49 -6.26 -16.44 -1.47
CA ARG A 49 -7.66 -16.77 -1.19
C ARG A 49 -7.92 -16.79 0.31
N ILE A 50 -9.16 -16.66 0.67
CA ILE A 50 -9.61 -16.82 2.05
C ILE A 50 -9.69 -18.33 2.37
N ASP A 51 -9.12 -18.72 3.50
CA ASP A 51 -9.10 -20.03 4.14
C ASP A 51 -8.48 -21.17 3.31
N HIS A 52 -8.83 -21.38 2.05
CA HIS A 52 -8.40 -22.54 1.25
C HIS A 52 -8.40 -22.26 -0.27
N GLU A 53 -7.92 -23.21 -1.05
CA GLU A 53 -7.67 -23.08 -2.51
C GLU A 53 -8.90 -22.72 -3.37
N THR A 54 -10.11 -22.97 -2.87
CA THR A 54 -11.36 -22.62 -3.54
C THR A 54 -12.12 -21.47 -2.85
N GLY A 55 -11.50 -20.86 -1.84
CA GLY A 55 -12.06 -19.74 -1.09
C GLY A 55 -12.10 -18.44 -1.90
N THR A 56 -12.67 -17.41 -1.30
CA THR A 56 -12.84 -16.09 -1.91
C THR A 56 -11.51 -15.52 -2.40
N PRO A 57 -11.42 -15.15 -3.69
CA PRO A 57 -10.18 -14.64 -4.26
C PRO A 57 -9.87 -13.24 -3.74
N ILE A 58 -8.61 -13.02 -3.39
CA ILE A 58 -8.08 -11.73 -2.95
C ILE A 58 -6.70 -11.49 -3.59
N VAL A 59 -6.30 -10.24 -3.66
CA VAL A 59 -4.91 -9.87 -3.84
C VAL A 59 -4.41 -9.31 -2.51
N ILE A 60 -3.24 -9.73 -2.06
CA ILE A 60 -2.63 -9.23 -0.84
C ILE A 60 -1.27 -8.63 -1.14
N SER A 61 -1.04 -7.40 -0.70
CA SER A 61 0.24 -6.72 -0.83
C SER A 61 0.84 -6.41 0.54
N ARG A 62 2.18 -6.48 0.63
CA ARG A 62 2.90 -6.02 1.81
C ARG A 62 3.22 -4.54 1.64
N THR A 63 2.20 -3.73 1.82
CA THR A 63 2.19 -2.28 1.70
C THR A 63 1.35 -1.66 2.80
N GLY A 64 1.48 -0.35 3.01
CA GLY A 64 0.69 0.37 3.99
C GLY A 64 1.09 1.83 4.06
N TYR A 65 0.39 2.58 4.89
CA TYR A 65 0.56 4.03 5.04
C TYR A 65 0.68 4.44 6.52
N THR A 66 1.31 3.58 7.33
CA THR A 66 1.45 3.80 8.77
C THR A 66 2.90 3.76 9.26
N GLY A 67 3.86 3.44 8.39
CA GLY A 67 5.26 3.21 8.77
C GLY A 67 5.52 1.87 9.48
N GLU A 68 4.46 1.12 9.81
CA GLU A 68 4.54 -0.17 10.47
C GLU A 68 4.51 -1.35 9.50
N LEU A 69 4.80 -2.55 10.01
CA LEU A 69 4.51 -3.79 9.28
C LEU A 69 3.02 -3.80 8.93
N GLY A 70 2.71 -3.95 7.66
CA GLY A 70 1.34 -3.90 7.22
C GLY A 70 1.09 -4.59 5.89
N TYR A 71 -0.17 -4.87 5.66
CA TYR A 71 -0.67 -5.48 4.44
C TYR A 71 -1.95 -4.78 3.99
N GLU A 72 -2.18 -4.80 2.70
CA GLU A 72 -3.44 -4.36 2.09
C GLU A 72 -4.07 -5.53 1.36
N ILE A 73 -5.35 -5.75 1.62
CA ILE A 73 -6.15 -6.81 1.01
C ILE A 73 -7.08 -6.16 -0.01
N TRP A 74 -6.96 -6.59 -1.25
CA TRP A 74 -7.77 -6.11 -2.36
C TRP A 74 -8.75 -7.20 -2.77
N CYS A 75 -10.03 -6.90 -2.78
CA CYS A 75 -11.09 -7.86 -3.11
C CYS A 75 -12.18 -7.21 -3.98
N HIS A 76 -13.05 -8.04 -4.53
CA HIS A 76 -14.24 -7.54 -5.19
C HIS A 76 -15.20 -6.93 -4.16
N PRO A 77 -15.90 -5.81 -4.43
CA PRO A 77 -16.79 -5.14 -3.47
C PRO A 77 -17.84 -6.06 -2.83
N LYS A 78 -18.36 -7.03 -3.58
CA LYS A 78 -19.34 -8.02 -3.06
C LYS A 78 -18.79 -8.88 -1.90
N ASP A 79 -17.47 -9.06 -1.85
CA ASP A 79 -16.77 -9.92 -0.89
C ASP A 79 -16.17 -9.12 0.27
N ALA A 80 -16.26 -7.78 0.23
CA ALA A 80 -15.60 -6.90 1.20
C ALA A 80 -16.03 -7.12 2.64
N SER A 81 -17.32 -7.40 2.89
CA SER A 81 -17.84 -7.70 4.24
C SER A 81 -17.27 -9.01 4.77
N GLU A 82 -17.20 -10.06 3.94
CA GLU A 82 -16.60 -11.34 4.31
C GLU A 82 -15.13 -11.16 4.72
N VAL A 83 -14.36 -10.43 3.89
CA VAL A 83 -12.94 -10.17 4.17
C VAL A 83 -12.76 -9.37 5.46
N TRP A 84 -13.59 -8.34 5.68
CA TRP A 84 -13.59 -7.56 6.91
C TRP A 84 -13.85 -8.43 8.14
N ASP A 85 -14.90 -9.26 8.09
CA ASP A 85 -15.27 -10.14 9.20
C ASP A 85 -14.17 -11.15 9.51
N LYS A 86 -13.48 -11.70 8.50
CA LYS A 86 -12.32 -12.57 8.67
C LYS A 86 -11.15 -11.87 9.35
N VAL A 87 -10.80 -10.67 8.90
CA VAL A 87 -9.76 -9.86 9.53
C VAL A 87 -10.12 -9.57 10.99
N TRP A 88 -11.35 -9.14 11.23
CA TRP A 88 -11.83 -8.79 12.55
C TRP A 88 -11.78 -9.99 13.51
N GLU A 89 -12.35 -11.13 13.10
CA GLU A 89 -12.36 -12.34 13.91
C GLU A 89 -10.95 -12.83 14.23
N ALA A 90 -10.08 -12.92 13.22
CA ALA A 90 -8.69 -13.34 13.39
C ALA A 90 -7.88 -12.37 14.26
N GLY A 91 -8.27 -11.10 14.28
CA GLY A 91 -7.58 -10.04 15.00
C GLY A 91 -7.96 -9.89 16.47
N LYS A 92 -9.10 -10.47 16.91
CA LYS A 92 -9.61 -10.30 18.29
C LYS A 92 -8.58 -10.64 19.37
N GLU A 93 -7.88 -11.74 19.23
CA GLU A 93 -6.86 -12.16 20.22
C GLU A 93 -5.62 -11.23 20.25
N PHE A 94 -5.44 -10.41 19.21
CA PHE A 94 -4.37 -9.42 19.11
C PHE A 94 -4.84 -8.00 19.44
N ASN A 95 -6.06 -7.86 19.95
CA ASN A 95 -6.70 -6.58 20.25
C ASN A 95 -6.75 -5.63 19.04
N ILE A 96 -7.13 -6.17 17.87
CA ILE A 96 -7.31 -5.37 16.67
C ILE A 96 -8.32 -4.26 16.91
N THR A 97 -8.03 -3.06 16.42
CA THR A 97 -8.88 -1.88 16.60
C THR A 97 -9.14 -1.23 15.23
N PRO A 98 -10.36 -0.82 14.93
CA PRO A 98 -10.62 -0.06 13.71
C PRO A 98 -9.96 1.30 13.80
N LEU A 99 -9.30 1.72 12.73
CA LEU A 99 -8.58 2.99 12.65
C LEU A 99 -9.38 3.99 11.82
N GLY A 100 -9.70 5.16 12.37
CA GLY A 100 -10.31 6.27 11.64
C GLY A 100 -9.30 7.05 10.81
N LEU A 101 -9.78 7.84 9.85
CA LEU A 101 -8.92 8.61 8.94
C LEU A 101 -8.03 9.62 9.67
N GLU A 102 -8.53 10.29 10.71
CA GLU A 102 -7.74 11.24 11.51
C GLU A 102 -6.59 10.55 12.25
N ALA A 103 -6.84 9.36 12.79
CA ALA A 103 -5.79 8.58 13.43
C ALA A 103 -4.77 8.03 12.40
N LEU A 104 -5.22 7.66 11.20
CA LEU A 104 -4.33 7.29 10.10
C LEU A 104 -3.43 8.48 9.70
N ASP A 105 -3.99 9.69 9.66
CA ASP A 105 -3.22 10.91 9.38
C ASP A 105 -2.13 11.15 10.44
N MET A 106 -2.42 10.92 11.71
CA MET A 106 -1.42 11.03 12.78
C MET A 106 -0.27 10.04 12.59
N VAL A 107 -0.56 8.75 12.37
CA VAL A 107 0.50 7.72 12.27
C VAL A 107 1.32 7.87 10.99
N ARG A 108 0.73 8.29 9.88
CA ARG A 108 1.50 8.54 8.65
C ARG A 108 2.45 9.73 8.81
N ILE A 109 2.05 10.79 9.54
CA ILE A 109 2.90 11.94 9.86
C ILE A 109 4.07 11.52 10.75
N GLU A 110 3.81 10.74 11.79
CA GLU A 110 4.85 10.17 12.66
C GLU A 110 5.88 9.35 11.87
N ALA A 111 5.41 8.64 10.83
CA ALA A 111 6.26 7.87 9.92
C ALA A 111 6.99 8.72 8.86
N GLY A 112 6.71 10.03 8.77
CA GLY A 112 7.27 10.92 7.75
C GLY A 112 6.68 10.70 6.36
N LEU A 113 5.49 10.11 6.25
CA LEU A 113 4.81 9.88 4.97
C LEU A 113 3.96 11.11 4.62
N ILE A 114 4.18 11.63 3.41
CA ILE A 114 3.53 12.83 2.92
C ILE A 114 2.18 12.53 2.26
N PHE A 115 1.28 13.51 2.26
CA PHE A 115 -0.05 13.43 1.68
C PHE A 115 -0.31 14.62 0.74
N TYR A 116 -0.81 14.34 -0.47
CA TYR A 116 -1.18 15.37 -1.44
C TYR A 116 -2.26 16.29 -0.89
N GLY A 117 -2.07 17.60 -1.06
CA GLY A 117 -2.98 18.63 -0.56
C GLY A 117 -2.70 19.07 0.88
N TYR A 118 -1.72 18.45 1.57
CA TYR A 118 -1.25 18.84 2.90
C TYR A 118 0.22 19.28 2.83
N GLU A 119 1.16 18.36 2.65
CA GLU A 119 2.59 18.68 2.61
C GLU A 119 3.08 19.08 1.21
N PHE A 120 2.33 18.75 0.16
CA PHE A 120 2.67 19.11 -1.22
C PHE A 120 1.41 19.16 -2.10
N ASP A 121 1.53 19.82 -3.25
CA ASP A 121 0.48 19.97 -4.25
C ASP A 121 1.06 19.89 -5.68
N ASP A 122 0.30 20.32 -6.68
CA ASP A 122 0.69 20.33 -8.09
C ASP A 122 1.71 21.40 -8.45
N GLN A 123 2.05 22.30 -7.51
CA GLN A 123 3.11 23.32 -7.67
C GLN A 123 4.43 22.87 -7.05
N THR A 124 4.42 21.81 -6.25
CA THR A 124 5.57 21.31 -5.49
C THR A 124 6.29 20.20 -6.28
N ASP A 125 7.57 20.35 -6.55
CA ASP A 125 8.33 19.30 -7.22
C ASP A 125 8.79 18.19 -6.23
N PRO A 126 9.17 16.99 -6.73
CA PRO A 126 9.58 15.88 -5.87
C PRO A 126 10.81 16.17 -5.00
N PHE A 127 11.67 17.11 -5.40
CA PHE A 127 12.87 17.45 -4.63
C PHE A 127 12.51 18.36 -3.47
N GLU A 128 11.58 19.31 -3.68
CA GLU A 128 11.00 20.16 -2.63
C GLU A 128 10.22 19.32 -1.61
N ALA A 129 9.44 18.34 -2.10
CA ALA A 129 8.69 17.42 -1.25
C ALA A 129 9.54 16.39 -0.49
N GLY A 130 10.88 16.41 -0.68
CA GLY A 130 11.79 15.46 -0.02
C GLY A 130 11.76 14.04 -0.56
N ILE A 131 11.04 13.77 -1.64
CA ILE A 131 10.91 12.45 -2.27
C ILE A 131 11.74 12.30 -3.57
N GLY A 132 12.73 13.16 -3.76
CA GLY A 132 13.59 13.14 -4.94
C GLY A 132 14.34 11.82 -5.17
N PHE A 133 14.47 10.97 -4.15
CA PHE A 133 15.02 9.62 -4.27
C PHE A 133 14.17 8.69 -5.15
N THR A 134 12.88 8.99 -5.32
CA THR A 134 11.97 8.24 -6.19
C THR A 134 12.15 8.56 -7.67
N VAL A 135 12.90 9.62 -8.00
CA VAL A 135 13.08 10.10 -9.38
C VAL A 135 14.37 9.52 -9.97
N PRO A 136 14.29 8.51 -10.85
CA PRO A 136 15.45 7.75 -11.34
C PRO A 136 16.17 8.45 -12.51
N LEU A 137 16.60 9.71 -12.34
CA LEU A 137 17.23 10.50 -13.41
C LEU A 137 18.52 9.88 -13.96
N LYS A 138 19.24 9.12 -13.12
CA LYS A 138 20.54 8.53 -13.49
C LYS A 138 20.48 7.02 -13.77
N THR A 139 19.50 6.34 -13.19
CA THR A 139 19.44 4.87 -13.18
C THR A 139 18.48 4.30 -14.21
N LYS A 140 17.58 5.12 -14.74
CA LYS A 140 16.66 4.73 -15.80
C LYS A 140 17.18 5.23 -17.15
N GLU A 141 17.52 4.31 -18.05
CA GLU A 141 17.99 4.62 -19.41
C GLU A 141 16.86 5.18 -20.28
N ASP A 142 15.67 4.58 -20.18
CA ASP A 142 14.49 5.03 -20.91
C ASP A 142 14.09 6.45 -20.56
N ASP A 143 13.55 7.13 -21.53
CA ASP A 143 12.92 8.43 -21.34
C ASP A 143 11.54 8.29 -20.67
N PHE A 144 11.09 9.35 -20.00
CA PHE A 144 9.77 9.43 -19.38
C PHE A 144 9.26 10.87 -19.36
N ILE A 145 7.95 11.03 -19.29
CA ILE A 145 7.29 12.34 -19.27
C ILE A 145 7.80 13.16 -18.08
N GLY A 146 8.29 14.38 -18.36
CA GLY A 146 8.79 15.31 -17.34
C GLY A 146 10.28 15.16 -17.01
N LYS A 147 11.02 14.18 -17.57
CA LYS A 147 12.44 13.95 -17.25
C LYS A 147 13.32 15.19 -17.45
N GLU A 148 13.17 15.88 -18.57
CA GLU A 148 13.96 17.09 -18.86
C GLU A 148 13.72 18.21 -17.84
N GLU A 149 12.45 18.44 -17.48
CA GLU A 149 12.08 19.44 -16.48
C GLU A 149 12.61 19.07 -15.10
N LEU A 150 12.51 17.81 -14.71
CA LEU A 150 13.05 17.33 -13.43
C LEU A 150 14.58 17.45 -13.35
N ILE A 151 15.30 17.30 -14.49
CA ILE A 151 16.75 17.57 -14.54
C ILE A 151 17.02 19.04 -14.24
N LYS A 152 16.25 19.96 -14.84
CA LYS A 152 16.40 21.42 -14.61
C LYS A 152 16.09 21.78 -13.16
N ARG A 153 14.97 21.26 -12.60
CA ARG A 153 14.58 21.48 -11.21
C ARG A 153 15.63 20.99 -10.23
N LYS A 154 16.16 19.79 -10.46
CA LYS A 154 17.26 19.25 -9.62
C LYS A 154 18.53 20.09 -9.65
N ALA A 155 18.85 20.69 -10.80
CA ALA A 155 20.02 21.56 -10.95
C ALA A 155 19.82 22.94 -10.28
N ASN A 156 18.58 23.40 -10.17
CA ASN A 156 18.20 24.70 -9.61
C ASN A 156 17.08 24.50 -8.58
N PRO A 157 17.37 23.87 -7.43
CA PRO A 157 16.34 23.63 -6.40
C PRO A 157 15.80 24.96 -5.89
N GLN A 158 14.50 25.04 -5.75
CA GLN A 158 13.88 26.17 -5.09
C GLN A 158 14.28 26.15 -3.61
N LYS A 159 14.54 27.31 -3.06
CA LYS A 159 14.82 27.46 -1.63
C LYS A 159 13.48 27.61 -0.91
N ASN A 160 13.14 26.65 -0.08
CA ASN A 160 12.10 26.80 0.94
C ASN A 160 12.55 27.76 2.03
#